data_1af036c4bb206d26b39eba7f399329b8
#
_entry.id   1af036c4bb206d26b39eba7f399329b8
#
_cell.length_a   1.000
_cell.length_b   1.000
_cell.length_c   1.000
_cell.angle_alpha   90.00
_cell.angle_beta   90.00
_cell.angle_gamma   90.00
#
_symmetry.space_group_name_H-M   'P 1'
#
loop_
_entity.id
_entity.type
_entity.pdbx_description
1 polymer ?
#
loop_
_entity_poly.entity_id
_entity_poly.type
_entity_poly.pdbx_seq_one_letter_code
_entity_poly.pdbx_strand_id
1 'polypeptide(L)'
;MILDGWGKSPDPKVSAIDNAHTPFIDSLYTKYPNAQLRTDGLNVGLPEGQMGNSEVGHMNLGAGRIVYQDLAKLNLAVANKTMSQEKPLMDALNYAKENNKSVHFLGLVSDGGVHSHTSHLRGLIDVAQANGNQKMFVHAFTDGRDVDPKSGMNYISDLEHYLQNTPAKLASIIGRYYAMDRDKRWERVKLAYNLLVNGIGTKSTNAYQSVVASYAANVTDEFIQPICMVDAMQEPIATIKEDDVVIFFNFRTDRGRELTEVLSQRDLHEFNMHKLNLYFVTMTNYDETYQNVHVIYDKDNVTETLGEVLEKANKKQIRIAETEKYPHVTFFFSGGREEPFAGETRILKNSPKVATYDLQPEMSAFELKDALIPELNKGEVDFVCLNFANGDMVGHTGVMAAAIKACEAVDVCVKEVVEAALANNYTTIIIADHGNCETMINPDGSPNTAHTTNPVPIILVDKDLKHIQNGVLGDIAPTILDLMGIEKPAVMTCHSLVY
;
A
#
# COMPACT_ATOMS: atom_id res chain seq x y z
N MET A 1 -11.32 15.89 -13.44
CA MET A 1 -11.78 16.55 -12.21
C MET A 1 -12.07 15.46 -11.19
N ILE A 2 -11.49 15.57 -10.01
CA ILE A 2 -11.61 14.58 -8.92
C ILE A 2 -12.38 15.26 -7.79
N LEU A 3 -13.51 14.69 -7.40
CA LEU A 3 -14.29 15.07 -6.23
C LEU A 3 -13.89 14.13 -5.10
N ASP A 4 -12.86 14.49 -4.35
CA ASP A 4 -12.22 13.62 -3.37
C ASP A 4 -13.22 13.18 -2.28
N GLY A 5 -13.31 11.88 -2.01
CA GLY A 5 -14.24 11.32 -1.03
C GLY A 5 -15.72 11.27 -1.46
N TRP A 6 -16.04 11.44 -2.76
CA TRP A 6 -17.41 11.48 -3.28
C TRP A 6 -17.86 10.08 -3.74
N GLY A 7 -18.26 9.24 -2.80
CA GLY A 7 -18.78 7.90 -3.09
C GLY A 7 -20.26 7.87 -3.49
N LYS A 8 -20.76 6.66 -3.73
CA LYS A 8 -22.18 6.42 -4.02
C LYS A 8 -22.78 5.56 -2.91
N SER A 9 -23.62 6.16 -2.09
CA SER A 9 -24.24 5.49 -0.95
C SER A 9 -25.33 4.49 -1.36
N PRO A 10 -25.41 3.32 -0.69
CA PRO A 10 -26.56 2.46 -0.78
C PRO A 10 -27.75 2.96 0.08
N ASP A 11 -27.51 3.83 1.07
CA ASP A 11 -28.53 4.42 1.96
C ASP A 11 -28.40 5.96 1.98
N PRO A 12 -29.33 6.68 1.31
CA PRO A 12 -29.31 8.14 1.28
C PRO A 12 -29.40 8.81 2.65
N LYS A 13 -29.92 8.14 3.68
CA LYS A 13 -30.08 8.74 5.02
C LYS A 13 -28.76 9.01 5.73
N VAL A 14 -27.73 8.25 5.40
CA VAL A 14 -26.38 8.38 6.00
C VAL A 14 -25.43 9.20 5.13
N SER A 15 -25.86 9.61 3.95
CA SER A 15 -25.06 10.29 2.93
C SER A 15 -25.17 11.81 3.04
N ALA A 16 -24.05 12.51 3.17
CA ALA A 16 -24.04 13.96 3.06
C ALA A 16 -24.34 14.41 1.61
N ILE A 17 -23.92 13.65 0.60
CA ILE A 17 -24.14 13.94 -0.82
C ILE A 17 -25.63 13.93 -1.14
N ASP A 18 -26.33 12.85 -0.76
CA ASP A 18 -27.77 12.71 -1.06
C ASP A 18 -28.64 13.69 -0.26
N ASN A 19 -28.14 14.24 0.86
CA ASN A 19 -28.81 15.24 1.67
C ASN A 19 -28.43 16.68 1.31
N ALA A 20 -27.42 16.88 0.46
CA ALA A 20 -26.99 18.18 -0.01
C ALA A 20 -27.82 18.66 -1.21
N HIS A 21 -27.92 19.98 -1.39
CA HIS A 21 -28.52 20.58 -2.57
C HIS A 21 -27.46 20.73 -3.68
N THR A 22 -27.36 19.72 -4.55
CA THR A 22 -26.37 19.61 -5.63
C THR A 22 -26.98 19.57 -7.03
N PRO A 23 -27.82 20.60 -7.40
CA PRO A 23 -28.65 20.55 -8.60
C PRO A 23 -27.86 20.44 -9.90
N PHE A 24 -26.63 20.94 -9.95
CA PHE A 24 -25.82 20.85 -11.14
C PHE A 24 -25.27 19.43 -11.32
N ILE A 25 -24.61 18.87 -10.33
CA ILE A 25 -24.08 17.50 -10.38
C ILE A 25 -25.23 16.50 -10.63
N ASP A 26 -26.37 16.66 -9.94
CA ASP A 26 -27.56 15.83 -10.15
C ASP A 26 -28.04 15.87 -11.62
N SER A 27 -28.01 17.07 -12.23
CA SER A 27 -28.37 17.22 -13.64
C SER A 27 -27.44 16.51 -14.59
N LEU A 28 -26.15 16.31 -14.22
CA LEU A 28 -25.17 15.65 -15.06
C LEU A 28 -25.49 14.16 -15.23
N TYR A 29 -25.98 13.49 -14.17
CA TYR A 29 -26.38 12.07 -14.25
C TYR A 29 -27.51 11.80 -15.23
N THR A 30 -28.33 12.80 -15.53
CA THR A 30 -29.43 12.68 -16.50
C THR A 30 -29.04 13.15 -17.90
N LYS A 31 -28.08 14.07 -18.00
CA LYS A 31 -27.71 14.70 -19.28
C LYS A 31 -26.55 14.02 -19.97
N TYR A 32 -25.67 13.37 -19.23
CA TYR A 32 -24.42 12.85 -19.74
C TYR A 32 -24.22 11.37 -19.41
N PRO A 33 -23.48 10.61 -20.24
CA PRO A 33 -23.09 9.25 -19.97
C PRO A 33 -22.37 9.16 -18.63
N ASN A 34 -22.76 8.19 -17.80
CA ASN A 34 -22.17 7.97 -16.51
C ASN A 34 -22.13 6.49 -16.17
N ALA A 35 -21.22 6.11 -15.28
CA ALA A 35 -20.97 4.77 -14.82
C ALA A 35 -20.37 4.80 -13.39
N GLN A 36 -19.80 3.69 -12.93
CA GLN A 36 -19.19 3.58 -11.61
C GLN A 36 -17.78 3.02 -11.70
N LEU A 37 -16.91 3.48 -10.80
CA LEU A 37 -15.55 2.94 -10.61
C LEU A 37 -15.46 2.22 -9.27
N ARG A 38 -14.76 1.08 -9.25
CA ARG A 38 -14.37 0.39 -8.03
C ARG A 38 -13.05 1.01 -7.53
N THR A 39 -13.02 1.37 -6.25
CA THR A 39 -11.90 2.09 -5.63
C THR A 39 -11.41 1.41 -4.35
N ASP A 40 -11.77 0.15 -4.15
CA ASP A 40 -11.47 -0.67 -2.98
C ASP A 40 -10.66 -1.92 -3.30
N GLY A 41 -9.98 -2.47 -2.32
CA GLY A 41 -9.32 -3.76 -2.38
C GLY A 41 -8.41 -3.93 -3.60
N LEU A 42 -8.47 -5.10 -4.22
CA LEU A 42 -7.63 -5.43 -5.38
C LEU A 42 -7.86 -4.53 -6.60
N ASN A 43 -8.99 -3.83 -6.67
CA ASN A 43 -9.27 -2.88 -7.77
C ASN A 43 -8.34 -1.67 -7.77
N VAL A 44 -7.67 -1.39 -6.66
CA VAL A 44 -6.69 -0.32 -6.50
C VAL A 44 -5.34 -0.80 -5.93
N GLY A 45 -5.14 -2.11 -5.89
CA GLY A 45 -3.88 -2.72 -5.44
C GLY A 45 -3.73 -2.85 -3.93
N LEU A 46 -4.84 -2.78 -3.18
CA LEU A 46 -4.91 -3.04 -1.75
C LEU A 46 -5.40 -4.47 -1.47
N PRO A 47 -5.23 -5.02 -0.26
CA PRO A 47 -5.87 -6.26 0.15
C PRO A 47 -7.39 -6.23 -0.04
N GLU A 48 -7.99 -7.39 -0.31
CA GLU A 48 -9.43 -7.52 -0.51
C GLU A 48 -10.22 -6.99 0.70
N GLY A 49 -11.28 -6.22 0.45
CA GLY A 49 -12.13 -5.61 1.48
C GLY A 49 -11.54 -4.35 2.14
N GLN A 50 -10.32 -3.95 1.81
CA GLN A 50 -9.74 -2.71 2.32
C GLN A 50 -10.26 -1.52 1.52
N MET A 51 -10.70 -0.46 2.22
CA MET A 51 -11.12 0.80 1.62
C MET A 51 -9.95 1.50 0.91
N GLY A 52 -10.23 2.16 -0.22
CA GLY A 52 -9.26 2.99 -0.91
C GLY A 52 -8.82 4.22 -0.12
N ASN A 53 -7.82 4.90 -0.62
CA ASN A 53 -7.35 6.18 -0.10
C ASN A 53 -6.78 7.04 -1.24
N SER A 54 -6.58 8.34 -0.97
CA SER A 54 -6.17 9.27 -2.02
C SER A 54 -4.79 8.97 -2.59
N GLU A 55 -3.83 8.46 -1.80
CA GLU A 55 -2.49 8.12 -2.29
C GLU A 55 -2.56 7.02 -3.35
N VAL A 56 -3.20 5.90 -2.99
CA VAL A 56 -3.36 4.76 -3.88
C VAL A 56 -4.27 5.10 -5.06
N GLY A 57 -5.36 5.84 -4.82
CA GLY A 57 -6.29 6.28 -5.86
C GLY A 57 -5.60 7.12 -6.94
N HIS A 58 -4.90 8.18 -6.55
CA HIS A 58 -4.20 9.05 -7.50
C HIS A 58 -3.03 8.35 -8.20
N MET A 59 -2.34 7.43 -7.50
CA MET A 59 -1.30 6.58 -8.13
C MET A 59 -1.89 5.76 -9.28
N ASN A 60 -3.00 5.08 -9.07
CA ASN A 60 -3.67 4.30 -10.11
C ASN A 60 -4.19 5.17 -11.26
N LEU A 61 -4.78 6.33 -10.94
CA LEU A 61 -5.25 7.30 -11.94
C LEU A 61 -4.14 7.74 -12.90
N GLY A 62 -2.94 7.99 -12.38
CA GLY A 62 -1.81 8.41 -13.19
C GLY A 62 -1.09 7.27 -13.90
N ALA A 63 -1.06 6.08 -13.28
CA ALA A 63 -0.33 4.92 -13.78
C ALA A 63 -1.00 4.19 -14.95
N GLY A 64 -2.31 4.34 -15.15
CA GLY A 64 -3.06 3.59 -16.17
C GLY A 64 -3.06 2.07 -15.95
N ARG A 65 -2.81 1.64 -14.73
CA ARG A 65 -2.78 0.24 -14.27
C ARG A 65 -3.02 0.15 -12.78
N ILE A 66 -3.37 -1.04 -12.30
CA ILE A 66 -3.44 -1.29 -10.86
C ILE A 66 -2.02 -1.38 -10.30
N VAL A 67 -1.67 -0.47 -9.38
CA VAL A 67 -0.38 -0.46 -8.67
C VAL A 67 -0.56 -1.15 -7.34
N TYR A 68 -0.13 -2.40 -7.28
CA TYR A 68 -0.30 -3.22 -6.07
C TYR A 68 0.65 -2.77 -4.96
N GLN A 69 0.09 -2.56 -3.75
CA GLN A 69 0.86 -2.40 -2.53
C GLN A 69 1.51 -3.72 -2.12
N ASP A 70 2.62 -3.67 -1.38
CA ASP A 70 3.45 -4.85 -1.06
C ASP A 70 2.63 -6.04 -0.55
N LEU A 71 1.76 -5.83 0.43
CA LEU A 71 0.94 -6.92 0.98
C LEU A 71 0.05 -7.58 -0.08
N ALA A 72 -0.64 -6.78 -0.89
CA ALA A 72 -1.52 -7.30 -1.94
C ALA A 72 -0.72 -8.00 -3.05
N LYS A 73 0.41 -7.43 -3.47
CA LYS A 73 1.35 -8.00 -4.45
C LYS A 73 1.82 -9.40 -3.99
N LEU A 74 2.26 -9.50 -2.74
CA LEU A 74 2.76 -10.74 -2.17
C LEU A 74 1.64 -11.79 -1.96
N ASN A 75 0.46 -11.36 -1.49
CA ASN A 75 -0.70 -12.25 -1.38
C ASN A 75 -1.07 -12.86 -2.74
N LEU A 76 -1.09 -12.05 -3.79
CA LEU A 76 -1.32 -12.52 -5.16
C LEU A 76 -0.22 -13.47 -5.65
N ALA A 77 1.05 -13.18 -5.33
CA ALA A 77 2.17 -14.04 -5.71
C ALA A 77 2.07 -15.43 -5.06
N VAL A 78 1.61 -15.49 -3.80
CA VAL A 78 1.31 -16.77 -3.11
C VAL A 78 0.12 -17.49 -3.76
N ALA A 79 -1.01 -16.79 -3.93
CA ALA A 79 -2.25 -17.36 -4.46
C ALA A 79 -2.06 -17.91 -5.89
N ASN A 80 -1.33 -17.18 -6.73
CA ASN A 80 -1.05 -17.55 -8.12
C ASN A 80 0.19 -18.44 -8.28
N LYS A 81 0.89 -18.76 -7.16
CA LYS A 81 2.13 -19.56 -7.17
C LYS A 81 3.25 -18.96 -8.05
N THR A 82 3.33 -17.64 -8.15
CA THR A 82 4.31 -16.95 -8.99
C THR A 82 5.62 -16.63 -8.26
N MET A 83 5.72 -16.84 -6.95
CA MET A 83 6.97 -16.63 -6.19
C MET A 83 8.16 -17.41 -6.78
N SER A 84 7.92 -18.58 -7.36
CA SER A 84 8.96 -19.40 -8.03
C SER A 84 9.48 -18.78 -9.34
N GLN A 85 8.89 -17.70 -9.83
CA GLN A 85 9.34 -16.98 -11.01
C GLN A 85 10.33 -15.87 -10.65
N GLU A 86 10.44 -15.54 -9.35
CA GLU A 86 11.32 -14.48 -8.86
C GLU A 86 12.78 -14.96 -8.88
N LYS A 87 13.56 -14.39 -9.79
CA LYS A 87 14.95 -14.78 -10.00
C LYS A 87 15.83 -14.69 -8.75
N PRO A 88 15.78 -13.61 -7.92
CA PRO A 88 16.61 -13.53 -6.72
C PRO A 88 16.31 -14.63 -5.71
N LEU A 89 15.04 -15.04 -5.57
CA LEU A 89 14.66 -16.15 -4.71
C LEU A 89 15.22 -17.48 -5.26
N MET A 90 15.02 -17.74 -6.54
CA MET A 90 15.45 -19.01 -7.15
C MET A 90 17.00 -19.13 -7.18
N ASP A 91 17.72 -18.04 -7.43
CA ASP A 91 19.18 -18.02 -7.38
C ASP A 91 19.68 -18.38 -5.97
N ALA A 92 19.07 -17.81 -4.91
CA ALA A 92 19.41 -18.12 -3.53
C ALA A 92 19.14 -19.58 -3.16
N LEU A 93 17.98 -20.12 -3.55
CA LEU A 93 17.63 -21.52 -3.29
C LEU A 93 18.52 -22.50 -4.04
N ASN A 94 18.88 -22.20 -5.30
CA ASN A 94 19.82 -22.99 -6.09
C ASN A 94 21.22 -22.95 -5.46
N TYR A 95 21.70 -21.77 -5.05
CA TYR A 95 22.96 -21.63 -4.34
C TYR A 95 23.02 -22.53 -3.10
N ALA A 96 21.99 -22.49 -2.25
CA ALA A 96 21.92 -23.32 -1.05
C ALA A 96 22.00 -24.83 -1.39
N LYS A 97 21.27 -25.25 -2.42
CA LYS A 97 21.20 -26.64 -2.86
C LYS A 97 22.54 -27.11 -3.43
N GLU A 98 23.15 -26.34 -4.33
CA GLU A 98 24.40 -26.68 -5.00
C GLU A 98 25.60 -26.71 -4.05
N ASN A 99 25.60 -25.82 -3.06
CA ASN A 99 26.68 -25.69 -2.07
C ASN A 99 26.38 -26.43 -0.76
N ASN A 100 25.27 -27.19 -0.69
CA ASN A 100 24.82 -27.93 0.51
C ASN A 100 24.68 -27.07 1.76
N LYS A 101 24.27 -25.80 1.58
CA LYS A 101 24.06 -24.79 2.64
C LYS A 101 22.62 -24.83 3.16
N SER A 102 22.44 -24.26 4.34
CA SER A 102 21.12 -24.11 4.97
C SER A 102 20.36 -22.91 4.42
N VAL A 103 19.04 -22.99 4.42
CA VAL A 103 18.13 -21.86 4.17
C VAL A 103 17.43 -21.50 5.46
N HIS A 104 17.63 -20.28 5.91
CA HIS A 104 17.03 -19.73 7.13
C HIS A 104 15.97 -18.70 6.78
N PHE A 105 14.73 -18.94 7.18
CA PHE A 105 13.63 -17.99 7.06
C PHE A 105 13.44 -17.27 8.39
N LEU A 106 13.59 -15.95 8.41
CA LEU A 106 13.36 -15.14 9.60
C LEU A 106 12.35 -14.03 9.33
N GLY A 107 11.54 -13.73 10.34
CA GLY A 107 10.53 -12.69 10.26
C GLY A 107 9.37 -12.89 11.22
N LEU A 108 8.44 -11.94 11.16
CA LEU A 108 7.28 -11.87 12.03
C LEU A 108 6.22 -12.89 11.61
N VAL A 109 5.84 -13.75 12.56
CA VAL A 109 4.86 -14.84 12.33
C VAL A 109 3.50 -14.44 12.88
N SER A 110 2.73 -13.74 12.08
CA SER A 110 1.33 -13.39 12.33
C SER A 110 0.59 -13.17 10.99
N ASP A 111 -0.70 -12.96 11.03
CA ASP A 111 -1.55 -12.58 9.90
C ASP A 111 -1.95 -11.08 9.93
N GLY A 112 -1.33 -10.28 10.80
CA GLY A 112 -1.60 -8.86 10.94
C GLY A 112 -1.35 -8.03 9.67
N GLY A 113 -0.50 -8.51 8.76
CA GLY A 113 -0.31 -7.90 7.44
C GLY A 113 0.36 -6.52 7.45
N VAL A 114 0.97 -6.11 8.55
CA VAL A 114 1.66 -4.81 8.68
C VAL A 114 3.13 -4.91 8.27
N HIS A 115 3.83 -5.95 8.73
CA HIS A 115 5.26 -6.17 8.45
C HIS A 115 5.50 -7.42 7.60
N SER A 116 4.65 -8.40 7.77
CA SER A 116 4.73 -9.73 7.14
C SER A 116 3.35 -10.37 7.12
N HIS A 117 3.25 -11.56 6.53
CA HIS A 117 2.08 -12.41 6.65
C HIS A 117 2.51 -13.87 6.63
N THR A 118 1.88 -14.72 7.47
CA THR A 118 2.20 -16.16 7.58
C THR A 118 2.07 -16.90 6.25
N SER A 119 1.16 -16.48 5.36
CA SER A 119 1.03 -17.09 4.02
C SER A 119 2.28 -16.87 3.16
N HIS A 120 2.98 -15.75 3.32
CA HIS A 120 4.22 -15.48 2.57
C HIS A 120 5.34 -16.43 2.99
N LEU A 121 5.50 -16.66 4.31
CA LEU A 121 6.45 -17.65 4.83
C LEU A 121 6.15 -19.05 4.27
N ARG A 122 4.88 -19.47 4.30
CA ARG A 122 4.47 -20.77 3.73
C ARG A 122 4.76 -20.85 2.24
N GLY A 123 4.45 -19.80 1.48
CA GLY A 123 4.76 -19.73 0.06
C GLY A 123 6.26 -19.87 -0.25
N LEU A 124 7.12 -19.20 0.53
CA LEU A 124 8.58 -19.34 0.39
C LEU A 124 9.08 -20.74 0.71
N ILE A 125 8.56 -21.39 1.76
CA ILE A 125 8.90 -22.77 2.12
C ILE A 125 8.43 -23.73 1.03
N ASP A 126 7.21 -23.56 0.49
CA ASP A 126 6.69 -24.39 -0.61
C ASP A 126 7.58 -24.30 -1.86
N VAL A 127 8.03 -23.11 -2.23
CA VAL A 127 8.95 -22.91 -3.36
C VAL A 127 10.30 -23.57 -3.07
N ALA A 128 10.86 -23.42 -1.88
CA ALA A 128 12.12 -24.02 -1.50
C ALA A 128 12.04 -25.57 -1.47
N GLN A 129 10.93 -26.12 -0.95
CA GLN A 129 10.67 -27.55 -0.98
C GLN A 129 10.55 -28.08 -2.42
N ALA A 130 9.79 -27.39 -3.26
CA ALA A 130 9.64 -27.75 -4.68
C ALA A 130 10.97 -27.68 -5.44
N ASN A 131 11.88 -26.77 -5.06
CA ASN A 131 13.24 -26.69 -5.59
C ASN A 131 14.14 -27.82 -5.09
N GLY A 132 13.73 -28.58 -4.07
CA GLY A 132 14.47 -29.71 -3.50
C GLY A 132 15.41 -29.35 -2.36
N ASN A 133 15.30 -28.18 -1.74
CA ASN A 133 16.05 -27.80 -0.55
C ASN A 133 15.62 -28.67 0.65
N GLN A 134 16.58 -29.25 1.37
CA GLN A 134 16.32 -30.16 2.50
C GLN A 134 16.69 -29.56 3.86
N LYS A 135 17.64 -28.59 3.89
CA LYS A 135 18.11 -27.94 5.13
C LYS A 135 17.42 -26.60 5.24
N MET A 136 16.21 -26.58 5.77
CA MET A 136 15.37 -25.39 5.91
C MET A 136 15.01 -25.14 7.37
N PHE A 137 15.17 -23.91 7.85
CA PHE A 137 14.97 -23.56 9.24
C PHE A 137 14.18 -22.26 9.37
N VAL A 138 13.21 -22.22 10.27
CA VAL A 138 12.40 -21.03 10.55
C VAL A 138 12.81 -20.43 11.89
N HIS A 139 13.06 -19.14 11.90
CA HIS A 139 13.29 -18.33 13.08
C HIS A 139 12.09 -17.39 13.25
N ALA A 140 11.16 -17.77 14.11
CA ALA A 140 9.88 -17.08 14.25
C ALA A 140 10.00 -15.89 15.21
N PHE A 141 9.61 -14.69 14.74
CA PHE A 141 9.40 -13.54 15.62
C PHE A 141 7.92 -13.47 15.97
N THR A 142 7.59 -13.36 17.27
CA THR A 142 6.21 -13.24 17.75
C THR A 142 5.76 -11.79 17.78
N ASP A 143 4.49 -11.54 17.47
CA ASP A 143 3.93 -10.19 17.20
C ASP A 143 3.37 -9.54 18.48
N GLY A 144 2.11 -9.73 18.78
CA GLY A 144 1.42 -9.17 19.93
C GLY A 144 1.23 -7.66 19.93
N ARG A 145 1.50 -7.00 18.79
CA ARG A 145 1.31 -5.56 18.59
C ARG A 145 0.36 -5.25 17.45
N ASP A 146 0.50 -5.93 16.33
CA ASP A 146 -0.36 -5.78 15.16
C ASP A 146 -1.52 -6.80 15.18
N VAL A 147 -1.48 -7.74 16.12
CA VAL A 147 -2.51 -8.73 16.45
C VAL A 147 -2.66 -8.84 17.98
N ASP A 148 -3.61 -9.67 18.46
CA ASP A 148 -3.84 -9.87 19.89
C ASP A 148 -2.52 -10.26 20.62
N PRO A 149 -2.23 -9.66 21.79
CA PRO A 149 -0.97 -9.86 22.53
C PRO A 149 -0.66 -11.29 22.98
N LYS A 150 -1.64 -12.21 22.90
CA LYS A 150 -1.50 -13.63 23.28
C LYS A 150 -1.92 -14.59 22.16
N SER A 151 -1.94 -14.12 20.92
CA SER A 151 -2.27 -14.94 19.74
C SER A 151 -1.11 -15.77 19.21
N GLY A 152 0.13 -15.46 19.63
CA GLY A 152 1.35 -16.12 19.15
C GLY A 152 1.36 -17.62 19.34
N MET A 153 0.76 -18.14 20.43
CA MET A 153 0.65 -19.59 20.64
C MET A 153 -0.10 -20.28 19.49
N ASN A 154 -1.15 -19.64 18.93
CA ASN A 154 -1.92 -20.18 17.82
C ASN A 154 -1.08 -20.15 16.54
N TYR A 155 -0.41 -19.03 16.24
CA TYR A 155 0.44 -18.91 15.05
C TYR A 155 1.61 -19.91 15.08
N ILE A 156 2.24 -20.12 16.25
CA ILE A 156 3.32 -21.12 16.40
C ILE A 156 2.78 -22.53 16.22
N SER A 157 1.61 -22.85 16.81
CA SER A 157 0.97 -24.15 16.65
C SER A 157 0.62 -24.44 15.18
N ASP A 158 0.04 -23.47 14.49
CA ASP A 158 -0.32 -23.57 13.06
C ASP A 158 0.92 -23.69 12.18
N LEU A 159 2.00 -23.00 12.52
CA LEU A 159 3.28 -23.12 11.84
C LEU A 159 3.88 -24.52 12.06
N GLU A 160 3.95 -25.03 13.30
CA GLU A 160 4.45 -26.39 13.60
C GLU A 160 3.65 -27.45 12.83
N HIS A 161 2.31 -27.31 12.79
CA HIS A 161 1.45 -28.23 12.03
C HIS A 161 1.76 -28.19 10.53
N TYR A 162 1.92 -27.01 9.95
CA TYR A 162 2.30 -26.87 8.55
C TYR A 162 3.68 -27.48 8.26
N LEU A 163 4.68 -27.26 9.13
CA LEU A 163 6.04 -27.76 8.96
C LEU A 163 6.15 -29.27 8.99
N GLN A 164 5.20 -30.01 9.64
CA GLN A 164 5.20 -31.49 9.68
C GLN A 164 5.22 -32.15 8.29
N ASN A 165 4.71 -31.46 7.26
CA ASN A 165 4.64 -31.95 5.89
C ASN A 165 5.75 -31.39 4.98
N THR A 166 6.77 -30.78 5.57
CA THR A 166 7.89 -30.14 4.87
C THR A 166 9.23 -30.58 5.46
N PRO A 167 10.35 -30.42 4.76
CA PRO A 167 11.70 -30.58 5.35
C PRO A 167 12.07 -29.48 6.34
N ALA A 168 11.32 -28.37 6.38
CA ALA A 168 11.64 -27.22 7.20
C ALA A 168 11.35 -27.50 8.70
N LYS A 169 12.18 -26.92 9.58
CA LYS A 169 12.06 -27.08 11.03
C LYS A 169 12.05 -25.70 11.71
N LEU A 170 11.25 -25.58 12.77
CA LEU A 170 11.30 -24.40 13.63
C LEU A 170 12.58 -24.47 14.47
N ALA A 171 13.44 -23.46 14.35
CA ALA A 171 14.75 -23.41 15.00
C ALA A 171 14.80 -22.45 16.19
N SER A 172 14.01 -21.37 16.17
CA SER A 172 13.99 -20.42 17.29
C SER A 172 12.70 -19.58 17.32
N ILE A 173 12.39 -19.03 18.50
CA ILE A 173 11.28 -18.10 18.74
C ILE A 173 11.80 -16.92 19.57
N ILE A 174 11.39 -15.70 19.21
CA ILE A 174 11.71 -14.48 19.98
C ILE A 174 10.67 -13.39 19.70
N GLY A 175 10.38 -12.58 20.72
CA GLY A 175 9.48 -11.44 20.56
C GLY A 175 10.05 -10.34 19.65
N ARG A 176 9.15 -9.69 18.91
CA ARG A 176 9.50 -8.60 17.98
C ARG A 176 10.19 -7.41 18.67
N TYR A 177 9.97 -7.23 19.96
CA TYR A 177 10.62 -6.18 20.75
C TYR A 177 12.16 -6.25 20.67
N TYR A 178 12.70 -7.46 20.51
CA TYR A 178 14.14 -7.72 20.40
C TYR A 178 14.60 -7.84 18.94
N ALA A 179 13.84 -8.59 18.12
CA ALA A 179 14.26 -8.91 16.76
C ALA A 179 13.90 -7.84 15.74
N MET A 180 13.03 -6.88 16.10
CA MET A 180 12.50 -5.86 15.19
C MET A 180 12.58 -4.47 15.82
N ASP A 181 13.70 -4.16 16.48
CA ASP A 181 14.00 -2.79 16.92
C ASP A 181 14.21 -1.87 15.73
N ARG A 182 14.02 -0.56 15.92
CA ARG A 182 14.27 0.49 14.91
C ARG A 182 14.86 1.77 15.52
N ASP A 183 15.19 1.72 16.82
CA ASP A 183 15.67 2.86 17.59
C ASP A 183 17.14 2.71 18.00
N LYS A 184 17.87 1.79 17.32
CA LYS A 184 19.29 1.47 17.58
C LYS A 184 19.56 1.02 19.02
N ARG A 185 18.60 0.28 19.57
CA ARG A 185 18.73 -0.39 20.87
C ARG A 185 19.50 -1.70 20.70
N TRP A 186 20.79 -1.59 20.42
CA TRP A 186 21.65 -2.73 20.09
C TRP A 186 21.69 -3.81 21.17
N GLU A 187 21.45 -3.46 22.42
CA GLU A 187 21.28 -4.42 23.53
C GLU A 187 20.09 -5.37 23.31
N ARG A 188 19.01 -4.90 22.63
CA ARG A 188 17.86 -5.74 22.27
C ARG A 188 18.20 -6.60 21.06
N VAL A 189 18.72 -5.99 20.02
CA VAL A 189 19.13 -6.67 18.77
C VAL A 189 20.14 -7.77 19.06
N LYS A 190 21.05 -7.57 20.02
CA LYS A 190 22.01 -8.57 20.48
C LYS A 190 21.37 -9.86 20.98
N LEU A 191 20.21 -9.78 21.63
CA LEU A 191 19.50 -10.99 22.08
C LEU A 191 19.01 -11.82 20.89
N ALA A 192 18.46 -11.17 19.85
CA ALA A 192 18.08 -11.83 18.61
C ALA A 192 19.29 -12.39 17.87
N TYR A 193 20.34 -11.58 17.71
CA TYR A 193 21.60 -12.02 17.09
C TYR A 193 22.18 -13.26 17.77
N ASN A 194 22.29 -13.24 19.12
CA ASN A 194 22.84 -14.35 19.88
C ASN A 194 21.99 -15.62 19.75
N LEU A 195 20.68 -15.48 19.67
CA LEU A 195 19.79 -16.62 19.43
C LEU A 195 20.02 -17.21 18.03
N LEU A 196 20.07 -16.36 17.01
CA LEU A 196 20.17 -16.77 15.61
C LEU A 196 21.53 -17.36 15.25
N VAL A 197 22.61 -16.75 15.74
CA VAL A 197 24.01 -17.10 15.38
C VAL A 197 24.65 -18.05 16.38
N ASN A 198 24.41 -17.83 17.67
CA ASN A 198 25.09 -18.56 18.75
C ASN A 198 24.19 -19.61 19.44
N GLY A 199 22.90 -19.68 19.12
CA GLY A 199 21.95 -20.59 19.77
C GLY A 199 21.70 -20.26 21.25
N ILE A 200 21.92 -19.01 21.67
CA ILE A 200 21.76 -18.57 23.04
C ILE A 200 20.30 -18.19 23.32
N GLY A 201 19.64 -18.97 24.14
CA GLY A 201 18.26 -18.78 24.57
C GLY A 201 17.81 -19.89 25.50
N THR A 202 16.58 -19.79 25.97
CA THR A 202 15.97 -20.89 26.76
C THR A 202 15.80 -22.11 25.84
N LYS A 203 16.44 -23.21 26.19
CA LYS A 203 16.36 -24.43 25.39
C LYS A 203 15.01 -25.10 25.54
N SER A 204 14.40 -25.49 24.42
CA SER A 204 13.10 -26.19 24.40
C SER A 204 12.99 -27.17 23.24
N THR A 205 12.31 -28.29 23.51
CA THR A 205 11.89 -29.26 22.46
C THR A 205 10.42 -29.08 22.06
N ASN A 206 9.68 -28.15 22.68
CA ASN A 206 8.26 -27.93 22.44
C ASN A 206 7.97 -26.43 22.35
N ALA A 207 7.76 -25.95 21.15
CA ALA A 207 7.57 -24.54 20.86
C ALA A 207 6.28 -23.97 21.48
N TYR A 208 5.16 -24.68 21.29
CA TYR A 208 3.87 -24.27 21.84
C TYR A 208 3.92 -24.10 23.38
N GLN A 209 4.45 -25.11 24.10
CA GLN A 209 4.54 -25.05 25.56
C GLN A 209 5.46 -23.94 26.05
N SER A 210 6.48 -23.58 25.28
CA SER A 210 7.37 -22.46 25.62
C SER A 210 6.66 -21.11 25.55
N VAL A 211 5.80 -20.91 24.55
CA VAL A 211 4.99 -19.69 24.42
C VAL A 211 3.94 -19.65 25.56
N VAL A 212 3.27 -20.74 25.85
CA VAL A 212 2.31 -20.85 26.96
C VAL A 212 2.99 -20.55 28.30
N ALA A 213 4.21 -21.06 28.52
CA ALA A 213 4.99 -20.79 29.75
C ALA A 213 5.34 -19.29 29.87
N SER A 214 5.64 -18.61 28.76
CA SER A 214 5.85 -17.15 28.73
C SER A 214 4.60 -16.40 29.20
N TYR A 215 3.42 -16.80 28.74
CA TYR A 215 2.16 -16.19 29.18
C TYR A 215 1.87 -16.42 30.68
N ALA A 216 2.20 -17.60 31.17
CA ALA A 216 2.09 -17.91 32.61
C ALA A 216 3.02 -17.03 33.48
N ALA A 217 4.14 -16.58 32.89
CA ALA A 217 5.05 -15.61 33.50
C ALA A 217 4.67 -14.14 33.22
N ASN A 218 3.47 -13.87 32.72
CA ASN A 218 2.99 -12.54 32.31
C ASN A 218 3.82 -11.86 31.19
N VAL A 219 4.49 -12.63 30.35
CA VAL A 219 5.22 -12.16 29.19
C VAL A 219 4.38 -12.44 27.95
N THR A 220 3.91 -11.38 27.27
CA THR A 220 3.13 -11.48 26.05
C THR A 220 4.02 -11.62 24.82
N ASP A 221 3.42 -11.87 23.66
CA ASP A 221 4.11 -12.18 22.40
C ASP A 221 5.22 -11.18 22.04
N GLU A 222 4.95 -9.88 22.15
CA GLU A 222 5.91 -8.83 21.80
C GLU A 222 7.23 -8.98 22.57
N PHE A 223 7.17 -9.49 23.82
CA PHE A 223 8.29 -9.50 24.76
C PHE A 223 8.82 -10.92 25.06
N ILE A 224 8.44 -11.94 24.28
CA ILE A 224 8.94 -13.30 24.46
C ILE A 224 10.46 -13.30 24.37
N GLN A 225 11.11 -13.80 25.45
CA GLN A 225 12.56 -13.93 25.53
C GLN A 225 13.08 -14.98 24.52
N PRO A 226 14.36 -14.94 24.14
CA PRO A 226 14.93 -15.90 23.21
C PRO A 226 14.68 -17.36 23.60
N ILE A 227 14.04 -18.13 22.74
CA ILE A 227 13.79 -19.58 22.88
C ILE A 227 14.54 -20.28 21.75
N CYS A 228 15.52 -21.09 22.09
CA CYS A 228 16.29 -21.92 21.19
C CYS A 228 15.64 -23.32 21.12
N MET A 229 15.16 -23.70 19.95
CA MET A 229 14.66 -25.04 19.72
C MET A 229 15.83 -26.03 19.63
N VAL A 230 15.75 -27.10 20.38
CA VAL A 230 16.83 -28.09 20.52
C VAL A 230 16.35 -29.51 20.16
N ASP A 231 17.28 -30.35 19.77
CA ASP A 231 17.05 -31.77 19.54
C ASP A 231 17.07 -32.59 20.86
N ALA A 232 16.98 -33.91 20.73
CA ALA A 232 17.02 -34.82 21.90
C ALA A 232 18.34 -34.79 22.66
N MET A 233 19.44 -34.33 22.05
CA MET A 233 20.75 -34.16 22.65
C MET A 233 20.96 -32.76 23.27
N GLN A 234 19.91 -31.94 23.27
CA GLN A 234 19.96 -30.55 23.77
C GLN A 234 20.87 -29.62 22.91
N GLU A 235 21.14 -30.00 21.66
CA GLU A 235 21.84 -29.15 20.71
C GLU A 235 20.84 -28.31 19.88
N PRO A 236 21.17 -27.07 19.54
CA PRO A 236 20.31 -26.24 18.69
C PRO A 236 19.93 -26.94 17.39
N ILE A 237 18.65 -26.91 17.01
CA ILE A 237 18.18 -27.47 15.73
C ILE A 237 18.92 -26.83 14.57
N ALA A 238 19.13 -25.53 14.62
CA ALA A 238 20.00 -24.81 13.67
C ALA A 238 20.42 -23.45 14.23
N THR A 239 21.60 -22.99 13.78
CA THR A 239 22.08 -21.62 13.91
C THR A 239 22.58 -21.16 12.54
N ILE A 240 22.52 -19.85 12.29
CA ILE A 240 23.03 -19.25 11.05
C ILE A 240 24.56 -19.28 11.02
N LYS A 241 25.13 -19.77 9.95
CA LYS A 241 26.59 -19.92 9.73
C LYS A 241 27.04 -19.23 8.46
N GLU A 242 28.36 -19.10 8.32
CA GLU A 242 28.99 -18.58 7.09
C GLU A 242 28.48 -19.31 5.84
N ASP A 243 28.20 -18.53 4.82
CA ASP A 243 27.70 -18.96 3.51
C ASP A 243 26.29 -19.57 3.51
N ASP A 244 25.57 -19.53 4.63
CA ASP A 244 24.15 -19.93 4.62
C ASP A 244 23.30 -18.88 3.87
N VAL A 245 22.14 -19.33 3.39
CA VAL A 245 21.12 -18.47 2.81
C VAL A 245 20.19 -18.00 3.93
N VAL A 246 20.01 -16.70 4.00
CA VAL A 246 19.06 -16.06 4.92
C VAL A 246 17.98 -15.34 4.12
N ILE A 247 16.73 -15.68 4.32
CA ILE A 247 15.56 -15.02 3.71
C ILE A 247 14.77 -14.31 4.80
N PHE A 248 14.85 -12.99 4.84
CA PHE A 248 14.08 -12.17 5.75
C PHE A 248 12.74 -11.84 5.09
N PHE A 249 11.65 -12.50 5.53
CA PHE A 249 10.36 -12.45 4.85
C PHE A 249 9.45 -11.29 5.25
N ASN A 250 9.90 -10.35 6.08
CA ASN A 250 9.19 -9.09 6.29
C ASN A 250 9.24 -8.24 5.01
N PHE A 251 8.08 -7.71 4.57
CA PHE A 251 8.03 -6.80 3.41
C PHE A 251 8.13 -5.34 3.82
N ARG A 252 7.70 -4.95 5.04
CA ARG A 252 7.92 -3.61 5.56
C ARG A 252 9.34 -3.47 6.10
N THR A 253 10.00 -2.40 5.66
CA THR A 253 11.47 -2.27 5.73
C THR A 253 12.02 -1.79 7.08
N ASP A 254 11.29 -0.87 7.77
CA ASP A 254 11.79 -0.07 8.90
C ASP A 254 12.36 -0.91 10.06
N ARG A 255 11.72 -2.04 10.38
CA ARG A 255 12.10 -2.91 11.51
C ARG A 255 12.94 -4.13 11.12
N GLY A 256 13.24 -4.31 9.84
CA GLY A 256 14.17 -5.34 9.37
C GLY A 256 15.61 -4.86 9.27
N ARG A 257 15.82 -3.54 9.26
CA ARG A 257 17.13 -2.95 8.97
C ARG A 257 18.22 -3.32 9.97
N GLU A 258 17.98 -3.13 11.26
CA GLU A 258 19.02 -3.31 12.28
C GLU A 258 19.53 -4.74 12.38
N LEU A 259 18.61 -5.73 12.32
CA LEU A 259 19.01 -7.13 12.32
C LEU A 259 19.74 -7.52 11.03
N THR A 260 19.30 -7.01 9.87
CA THR A 260 20.03 -7.19 8.59
C THR A 260 21.44 -6.58 8.67
N GLU A 261 21.56 -5.40 9.27
CA GLU A 261 22.82 -4.68 9.42
C GLU A 261 23.84 -5.50 10.21
N VAL A 262 23.47 -6.03 11.38
CA VAL A 262 24.40 -6.78 12.24
C VAL A 262 24.68 -8.20 11.73
N LEU A 263 23.77 -8.77 10.93
CA LEU A 263 23.99 -10.09 10.35
C LEU A 263 24.88 -10.04 9.10
N SER A 264 24.80 -8.96 8.28
CA SER A 264 25.41 -8.97 6.94
C SER A 264 26.22 -7.74 6.55
N GLN A 265 26.07 -6.58 7.24
CA GLN A 265 26.68 -5.33 6.74
C GLN A 265 27.89 -4.89 7.54
N ARG A 266 27.82 -4.89 8.86
CA ARG A 266 28.92 -4.41 9.72
C ARG A 266 29.05 -5.11 11.06
N ASP A 267 30.25 -5.09 11.60
CA ASP A 267 30.54 -5.50 12.97
C ASP A 267 30.10 -4.43 13.96
N LEU A 268 29.56 -4.86 15.09
CA LEU A 268 29.35 -4.04 16.27
C LEU A 268 30.14 -4.62 17.44
N HIS A 269 31.44 -4.31 17.47
CA HIS A 269 32.39 -4.89 18.44
C HIS A 269 32.03 -4.63 19.90
N GLU A 270 31.48 -3.45 20.22
CA GLU A 270 30.99 -3.08 21.56
C GLU A 270 29.85 -3.97 22.09
N PHE A 271 29.10 -4.60 21.16
CA PHE A 271 28.05 -5.56 21.48
C PHE A 271 28.47 -7.02 21.19
N ASN A 272 29.71 -7.25 20.75
CA ASN A 272 30.21 -8.56 20.35
C ASN A 272 29.30 -9.23 19.29
N MET A 273 28.88 -8.44 18.29
CA MET A 273 28.16 -8.89 17.10
C MET A 273 29.07 -8.73 15.90
N HIS A 274 29.23 -9.80 15.11
CA HIS A 274 30.06 -9.84 13.92
C HIS A 274 29.23 -10.25 12.73
N LYS A 275 29.36 -9.50 11.62
CA LYS A 275 28.67 -9.86 10.38
C LYS A 275 29.22 -11.20 9.86
N LEU A 276 28.33 -11.93 9.21
CA LEU A 276 28.62 -13.17 8.53
C LEU A 276 28.63 -12.96 7.00
N ASN A 277 29.41 -13.75 6.30
CA ASN A 277 29.35 -13.82 4.86
C ASN A 277 28.12 -14.68 4.48
N LEU A 278 26.96 -14.05 4.25
CA LEU A 278 25.68 -14.72 3.99
C LEU A 278 25.22 -14.46 2.55
N TYR A 279 24.51 -15.41 1.98
CA TYR A 279 23.63 -15.12 0.86
C TYR A 279 22.33 -14.52 1.43
N PHE A 280 22.30 -13.18 1.58
CA PHE A 280 21.21 -12.50 2.28
C PHE A 280 20.13 -12.04 1.29
N VAL A 281 18.89 -12.39 1.58
CA VAL A 281 17.72 -12.09 0.74
C VAL A 281 16.67 -11.39 1.58
N THR A 282 16.07 -10.32 1.04
CA THR A 282 14.93 -9.61 1.65
C THR A 282 13.73 -9.63 0.72
N MET A 283 12.53 -9.55 1.29
CA MET A 283 11.30 -9.48 0.48
C MET A 283 11.25 -8.20 -0.35
N THR A 284 11.62 -7.08 0.24
CA THR A 284 11.64 -5.74 -0.37
C THR A 284 12.99 -5.09 -0.09
N ASN A 285 13.28 -3.98 -0.75
CA ASN A 285 14.53 -3.24 -0.52
C ASN A 285 14.49 -2.50 0.82
N TYR A 286 15.27 -2.97 1.81
CA TYR A 286 15.31 -2.37 3.14
C TYR A 286 16.17 -1.10 3.19
N ASP A 287 17.25 -1.06 2.43
CA ASP A 287 18.14 0.09 2.36
C ASP A 287 19.01 -0.02 1.09
N GLU A 288 19.03 1.04 0.28
CA GLU A 288 19.79 1.09 -0.99
C GLU A 288 21.31 1.06 -0.79
N THR A 289 21.79 1.34 0.42
CA THR A 289 23.22 1.32 0.76
C THR A 289 23.74 -0.07 1.11
N TYR A 290 22.86 -1.05 1.35
CA TYR A 290 23.27 -2.39 1.73
C TYR A 290 23.99 -3.12 0.60
N GLN A 291 25.07 -3.82 0.94
CA GLN A 291 25.89 -4.57 0.00
C GLN A 291 25.54 -6.07 0.08
N ASN A 292 25.53 -6.73 -1.08
CA ASN A 292 25.29 -8.18 -1.17
C ASN A 292 23.96 -8.63 -0.53
N VAL A 293 22.95 -7.77 -0.55
CA VAL A 293 21.56 -8.10 -0.20
C VAL A 293 20.76 -8.22 -1.50
N HIS A 294 20.12 -9.38 -1.68
CA HIS A 294 19.30 -9.67 -2.85
C HIS A 294 17.83 -9.39 -2.52
N VAL A 295 17.17 -8.62 -3.35
CA VAL A 295 15.77 -8.21 -3.13
C VAL A 295 14.86 -9.05 -4.02
N ILE A 296 13.83 -9.71 -3.44
CA ILE A 296 12.88 -10.52 -4.21
C ILE A 296 11.93 -9.62 -4.99
N TYR A 297 11.29 -8.66 -4.30
CA TYR A 297 10.33 -7.72 -4.88
C TYR A 297 10.86 -6.30 -4.69
N ASP A 298 11.58 -5.81 -5.68
CA ASP A 298 12.01 -4.41 -5.66
C ASP A 298 10.83 -3.47 -5.91
N LYS A 299 10.98 -2.21 -5.53
CA LYS A 299 9.98 -1.20 -5.81
C LYS A 299 9.82 -1.07 -7.33
N ASP A 300 8.63 -1.31 -7.81
CA ASP A 300 8.29 -0.98 -9.19
C ASP A 300 8.30 0.55 -9.31
N ASN A 301 9.26 1.11 -10.03
CA ASN A 301 9.17 2.49 -10.46
C ASN A 301 7.95 2.61 -11.37
N VAL A 302 6.98 3.41 -10.94
CA VAL A 302 5.77 3.66 -11.73
C VAL A 302 6.14 4.61 -12.87
N THR A 303 6.70 4.06 -13.93
CA THR A 303 7.08 4.77 -15.16
C THR A 303 5.93 4.80 -16.17
N GLU A 304 6.08 5.62 -17.20
CA GLU A 304 5.11 5.80 -18.28
C GLU A 304 3.72 6.15 -17.75
N THR A 305 3.69 7.03 -16.74
CA THR A 305 2.44 7.61 -16.22
C THR A 305 1.80 8.54 -17.25
N LEU A 306 0.53 8.88 -17.06
CA LEU A 306 -0.17 9.81 -17.93
C LEU A 306 0.62 11.11 -18.14
N GLY A 307 1.19 11.68 -17.07
CA GLY A 307 2.01 12.89 -17.17
C GLY A 307 3.24 12.74 -18.07
N GLU A 308 3.93 11.59 -17.99
CA GLU A 308 5.08 11.28 -18.85
C GLU A 308 4.67 11.06 -20.31
N VAL A 309 3.55 10.40 -20.53
CA VAL A 309 3.02 10.19 -21.89
C VAL A 309 2.64 11.52 -22.54
N LEU A 310 1.99 12.40 -21.79
CA LEU A 310 1.66 13.75 -22.25
C LEU A 310 2.91 14.59 -22.56
N GLU A 311 3.95 14.52 -21.72
CA GLU A 311 5.24 15.15 -22.00
C GLU A 311 5.84 14.65 -23.33
N LYS A 312 5.92 13.32 -23.51
CA LYS A 312 6.41 12.70 -24.76
C LYS A 312 5.60 13.13 -26.00
N ALA A 313 4.30 13.38 -25.81
CA ALA A 313 3.41 13.88 -26.86
C ALA A 313 3.44 15.43 -27.02
N ASN A 314 4.34 16.13 -26.31
CA ASN A 314 4.44 17.59 -26.27
C ASN A 314 3.15 18.29 -25.87
N LYS A 315 2.38 17.71 -24.96
CA LYS A 315 1.12 18.25 -24.44
C LYS A 315 1.33 19.12 -23.21
N LYS A 316 0.64 20.24 -23.13
CA LYS A 316 0.65 21.11 -21.94
C LYS A 316 -0.35 20.58 -20.91
N GLN A 317 0.06 20.52 -19.64
CA GLN A 317 -0.75 19.97 -18.57
C GLN A 317 -0.74 20.87 -17.33
N ILE A 318 -1.87 20.92 -16.61
CA ILE A 318 -2.03 21.60 -15.33
C ILE A 318 -2.37 20.58 -14.24
N ARG A 319 -1.69 20.70 -13.10
CA ARG A 319 -2.04 20.06 -11.82
C ARG A 319 -2.52 21.14 -10.86
N ILE A 320 -3.71 20.97 -10.32
CA ILE A 320 -4.31 21.99 -9.45
C ILE A 320 -5.04 21.35 -8.27
N ALA A 321 -4.66 21.76 -7.07
CA ALA A 321 -5.30 21.35 -5.82
C ALA A 321 -4.98 22.35 -4.71
N GLU A 322 -5.67 22.21 -3.58
CA GLU A 322 -5.28 22.86 -2.32
C GLU A 322 -4.25 22.03 -1.55
N THR A 323 -3.62 22.62 -0.52
CA THR A 323 -2.45 22.05 0.20
C THR A 323 -2.64 20.59 0.60
N GLU A 324 -3.82 20.20 1.12
CA GLU A 324 -4.11 18.84 1.58
C GLU A 324 -4.04 17.78 0.47
N LYS A 325 -4.38 18.17 -0.75
CA LYS A 325 -4.45 17.27 -1.91
C LYS A 325 -3.43 17.56 -3.01
N TYR A 326 -2.55 18.54 -2.79
CA TYR A 326 -1.51 18.88 -3.76
C TYR A 326 -0.52 17.73 -4.03
N PRO A 327 -0.01 17.00 -3.03
CA PRO A 327 0.82 15.82 -3.28
C PRO A 327 0.11 14.74 -4.09
N HIS A 328 -1.22 14.63 -3.96
CA HIS A 328 -2.01 13.61 -4.66
C HIS A 328 -2.06 13.86 -6.17
N VAL A 329 -2.32 15.08 -6.60
CA VAL A 329 -2.34 15.44 -8.04
C VAL A 329 -0.94 15.63 -8.63
N THR A 330 0.11 15.69 -7.83
CA THR A 330 1.51 15.83 -8.26
C THR A 330 2.30 14.55 -8.05
N PHE A 331 2.86 14.33 -6.88
CA PHE A 331 3.74 13.21 -6.55
C PHE A 331 3.09 11.83 -6.82
N PHE A 332 1.93 11.56 -6.21
CA PHE A 332 1.27 10.25 -6.37
C PHE A 332 0.76 10.04 -7.80
N PHE A 333 0.11 11.02 -8.39
CA PHE A 333 -0.36 10.93 -9.78
C PHE A 333 0.78 10.77 -10.78
N SER A 334 1.97 11.25 -10.46
CA SER A 334 3.19 11.14 -11.29
C SER A 334 4.01 9.88 -10.97
N GLY A 335 3.44 8.91 -10.24
CA GLY A 335 4.11 7.63 -9.96
C GLY A 335 5.25 7.72 -8.94
N GLY A 336 5.22 8.72 -8.05
CA GLY A 336 6.27 8.98 -7.06
C GLY A 336 7.35 9.96 -7.53
N ARG A 337 7.12 10.65 -8.65
CA ARG A 337 8.04 11.66 -9.17
C ARG A 337 7.73 13.04 -8.58
N GLU A 338 8.73 13.68 -7.99
CA GLU A 338 8.63 15.05 -7.45
C GLU A 338 8.71 16.13 -8.53
N GLU A 339 9.65 15.99 -9.48
CA GLU A 339 9.91 16.99 -10.49
C GLU A 339 8.78 17.08 -11.52
N PRO A 340 8.31 18.29 -11.87
CA PRO A 340 7.33 18.48 -12.92
C PRO A 340 7.79 17.89 -14.27
N PHE A 341 6.84 17.45 -15.07
CA PHE A 341 7.09 17.10 -16.47
C PHE A 341 7.28 18.34 -17.33
N ALA A 342 7.98 18.23 -18.46
CA ALA A 342 8.04 19.33 -19.42
C ALA A 342 6.63 19.67 -19.91
N GLY A 343 6.26 20.95 -19.88
CA GLY A 343 4.90 21.40 -20.18
C GLY A 343 3.88 21.28 -19.04
N GLU A 344 4.32 20.85 -17.84
CA GLU A 344 3.49 20.80 -16.64
C GLU A 344 3.55 22.11 -15.85
N THR A 345 2.39 22.67 -15.56
CA THR A 345 2.20 23.81 -14.67
C THR A 345 1.47 23.32 -13.40
N ARG A 346 1.93 23.77 -12.23
CA ARG A 346 1.35 23.42 -10.93
C ARG A 346 0.72 24.64 -10.29
N ILE A 347 -0.56 24.54 -9.92
CA ILE A 347 -1.31 25.60 -9.24
C ILE A 347 -1.69 25.09 -7.84
N LEU A 348 -1.12 25.70 -6.83
CA LEU A 348 -1.40 25.39 -5.42
C LEU A 348 -2.22 26.53 -4.81
N LYS A 349 -3.30 26.17 -4.11
CA LYS A 349 -4.01 27.05 -3.18
C LYS A 349 -3.81 26.57 -1.76
N ASN A 350 -3.63 27.50 -0.83
CA ASN A 350 -3.47 27.11 0.57
C ASN A 350 -4.83 26.66 1.14
N SER A 351 -4.86 25.53 1.82
CA SER A 351 -6.04 25.12 2.59
C SER A 351 -6.29 26.08 3.75
N PRO A 352 -7.54 26.26 4.20
CA PRO A 352 -7.87 27.16 5.31
C PRO A 352 -7.12 26.79 6.58
N LYS A 353 -6.66 27.83 7.32
CA LYS A 353 -5.97 27.66 8.60
C LYS A 353 -6.96 27.54 9.75
N VAL A 354 -7.74 26.46 9.75
CA VAL A 354 -8.72 26.12 10.81
C VAL A 354 -8.28 24.85 11.55
N ALA A 355 -8.81 24.63 12.76
CA ALA A 355 -8.46 23.46 13.54
C ALA A 355 -8.99 22.16 12.90
N THR A 356 -10.20 22.21 12.39
CA THR A 356 -10.88 21.13 11.65
C THR A 356 -11.72 21.75 10.53
N TYR A 357 -11.90 21.03 9.42
CA TYR A 357 -12.51 21.61 8.21
C TYR A 357 -14.04 21.71 8.26
N ASP A 358 -14.68 21.18 9.29
CA ASP A 358 -16.10 21.47 9.58
C ASP A 358 -16.35 22.95 9.93
N LEU A 359 -15.31 23.67 10.36
CA LEU A 359 -15.38 25.12 10.64
C LEU A 359 -15.35 25.98 9.36
N GLN A 360 -14.86 25.44 8.25
CA GLN A 360 -14.83 26.08 6.94
C GLN A 360 -15.02 25.02 5.83
N PRO A 361 -16.25 24.49 5.62
CA PRO A 361 -16.50 23.37 4.73
C PRO A 361 -16.25 23.64 3.25
N GLU A 362 -16.36 24.90 2.80
CA GLU A 362 -16.01 25.31 1.44
C GLU A 362 -14.53 25.16 1.13
N MET A 363 -13.68 25.08 2.17
CA MET A 363 -12.24 24.97 2.06
C MET A 363 -11.69 25.99 1.05
N SER A 364 -10.90 25.57 0.05
CA SER A 364 -10.38 26.45 -0.99
C SER A 364 -10.98 26.15 -2.38
N ALA A 365 -12.18 25.57 -2.43
CA ALA A 365 -12.80 25.19 -3.69
C ALA A 365 -13.05 26.38 -4.63
N PHE A 366 -13.48 27.53 -4.09
CA PHE A 366 -13.71 28.75 -4.86
C PHE A 366 -12.41 29.33 -5.42
N GLU A 367 -11.33 29.37 -4.65
CA GLU A 367 -10.02 29.84 -5.09
C GLU A 367 -9.40 28.92 -6.17
N LEU A 368 -9.67 27.61 -6.11
CA LEU A 368 -9.26 26.66 -7.15
C LEU A 368 -10.00 26.94 -8.47
N LYS A 369 -11.32 27.06 -8.39
CA LYS A 369 -12.17 27.40 -9.53
C LYS A 369 -11.75 28.72 -10.18
N ASP A 370 -11.56 29.77 -9.37
CA ASP A 370 -11.19 31.11 -9.84
C ASP A 370 -9.77 31.15 -10.46
N ALA A 371 -8.89 30.25 -10.03
CA ALA A 371 -7.56 30.12 -10.64
C ALA A 371 -7.58 29.30 -11.95
N LEU A 372 -8.47 28.31 -12.07
CA LEU A 372 -8.49 27.42 -13.22
C LEU A 372 -9.25 28.02 -14.42
N ILE A 373 -10.39 28.67 -14.21
CA ILE A 373 -11.24 29.18 -15.28
C ILE A 373 -10.48 30.11 -16.26
N PRO A 374 -9.62 31.06 -15.79
CA PRO A 374 -8.81 31.86 -16.69
C PRO A 374 -7.86 31.02 -17.57
N GLU A 375 -7.30 29.93 -17.05
CA GLU A 375 -6.42 29.05 -17.82
C GLU A 375 -7.19 28.27 -18.91
N LEU A 376 -8.39 27.78 -18.59
CA LEU A 376 -9.28 27.14 -19.56
C LEU A 376 -9.67 28.11 -20.68
N ASN A 377 -9.96 29.38 -20.33
CA ASN A 377 -10.36 30.42 -21.30
C ASN A 377 -9.22 30.83 -22.23
N LYS A 378 -7.95 30.60 -21.89
CA LYS A 378 -6.82 30.78 -22.81
C LYS A 378 -6.80 29.74 -23.93
N GLY A 379 -7.35 28.53 -23.67
CA GLY A 379 -7.37 27.44 -24.66
C GLY A 379 -5.97 26.88 -24.99
N GLU A 380 -4.99 27.08 -24.15
CA GLU A 380 -3.59 26.71 -24.38
C GLU A 380 -3.16 25.41 -23.71
N VAL A 381 -3.94 24.89 -22.77
CA VAL A 381 -3.66 23.67 -22.02
C VAL A 381 -4.39 22.49 -22.65
N ASP A 382 -3.71 21.32 -22.74
CA ASP A 382 -4.30 20.11 -23.32
C ASP A 382 -4.96 19.20 -22.24
N PHE A 383 -4.42 19.22 -21.00
CA PHE A 383 -4.88 18.37 -19.90
C PHE A 383 -4.87 19.09 -18.58
N VAL A 384 -5.92 18.90 -17.79
CA VAL A 384 -6.02 19.42 -16.41
C VAL A 384 -6.39 18.31 -15.45
N CYS A 385 -5.62 18.15 -14.38
CA CYS A 385 -5.98 17.35 -13.20
C CYS A 385 -6.31 18.29 -12.05
N LEU A 386 -7.61 18.45 -11.76
CA LEU A 386 -8.14 19.23 -10.64
C LEU A 386 -8.67 18.29 -9.58
N ASN A 387 -8.33 18.56 -8.30
CA ASN A 387 -8.90 17.88 -7.14
C ASN A 387 -9.59 18.90 -6.23
N PHE A 388 -10.85 18.61 -5.87
CA PHE A 388 -11.60 19.27 -4.80
C PHE A 388 -11.56 18.39 -3.56
N ALA A 389 -10.93 18.87 -2.50
CA ALA A 389 -10.64 18.12 -1.27
C ALA A 389 -11.86 17.96 -0.33
N ASN A 390 -12.92 18.73 -0.56
CA ASN A 390 -13.98 19.02 0.40
C ASN A 390 -14.69 17.77 0.94
N GLY A 391 -15.14 16.86 0.07
CA GLY A 391 -15.89 15.67 0.48
C GLY A 391 -15.10 14.78 1.43
N ASP A 392 -13.81 14.58 1.16
CA ASP A 392 -12.93 13.78 1.99
C ASP A 392 -12.55 14.49 3.30
N MET A 393 -11.98 15.68 3.20
CA MET A 393 -11.42 16.38 4.36
C MET A 393 -12.49 16.79 5.37
N VAL A 394 -13.67 17.21 4.91
CA VAL A 394 -14.80 17.53 5.81
C VAL A 394 -15.48 16.25 6.28
N GLY A 395 -15.57 15.21 5.42
CA GLY A 395 -16.08 13.89 5.78
C GLY A 395 -15.35 13.29 6.99
N HIS A 396 -14.03 13.41 7.04
CA HIS A 396 -13.21 12.96 8.16
C HIS A 396 -13.55 13.59 9.51
N THR A 397 -14.24 14.72 9.53
CA THR A 397 -14.70 15.35 10.78
C THR A 397 -15.90 14.65 11.42
N GLY A 398 -16.64 13.83 10.66
CA GLY A 398 -17.86 13.17 11.10
C GLY A 398 -19.06 14.11 11.28
N VAL A 399 -18.95 15.39 10.87
CA VAL A 399 -20.00 16.42 11.04
C VAL A 399 -20.88 16.48 9.80
N MET A 400 -22.01 15.76 9.79
CA MET A 400 -22.95 15.68 8.67
C MET A 400 -23.31 17.04 8.09
N ALA A 401 -23.68 18.00 8.92
CA ALA A 401 -24.12 19.34 8.46
C ALA A 401 -23.00 20.13 7.76
N ALA A 402 -21.74 19.89 8.13
CA ALA A 402 -20.59 20.49 7.47
C ALA A 402 -20.28 19.79 6.14
N ALA A 403 -20.36 18.45 6.10
CA ALA A 403 -20.18 17.68 4.88
C ALA A 403 -21.23 18.02 3.81
N ILE A 404 -22.48 18.25 4.20
CA ILE A 404 -23.54 18.76 3.31
C ILE A 404 -23.12 20.10 2.67
N LYS A 405 -22.66 21.06 3.47
CA LYS A 405 -22.20 22.38 2.96
C LYS A 405 -20.98 22.24 2.05
N ALA A 406 -20.08 21.30 2.36
CA ALA A 406 -18.93 21.00 1.54
C ALA A 406 -19.36 20.50 0.13
N CYS A 407 -20.31 19.58 0.07
CA CYS A 407 -20.90 19.10 -1.18
C CYS A 407 -21.58 20.21 -1.98
N GLU A 408 -22.33 21.09 -1.32
CA GLU A 408 -23.01 22.23 -1.95
C GLU A 408 -22.00 23.25 -2.54
N ALA A 409 -20.92 23.53 -1.83
CA ALA A 409 -19.83 24.40 -2.34
C ALA A 409 -19.15 23.80 -3.56
N VAL A 410 -18.91 22.48 -3.55
CA VAL A 410 -18.33 21.76 -4.69
C VAL A 410 -19.26 21.80 -5.90
N ASP A 411 -20.59 21.63 -5.72
CA ASP A 411 -21.57 21.69 -6.81
C ASP A 411 -21.49 23.02 -7.58
N VAL A 412 -21.41 24.14 -6.85
CA VAL A 412 -21.27 25.48 -7.44
C VAL A 412 -19.96 25.59 -8.24
N CYS A 413 -18.84 25.12 -7.66
CA CYS A 413 -17.53 25.20 -8.30
C CYS A 413 -17.46 24.30 -9.53
N VAL A 414 -17.98 23.07 -9.46
CA VAL A 414 -18.06 22.13 -10.58
C VAL A 414 -18.86 22.72 -11.72
N LYS A 415 -20.01 23.37 -11.44
CA LYS A 415 -20.81 24.03 -12.44
C LYS A 415 -20.01 25.02 -13.27
N GLU A 416 -19.38 25.97 -12.61
CA GLU A 416 -18.66 27.04 -13.28
C GLU A 416 -17.45 26.51 -14.09
N VAL A 417 -16.71 25.54 -13.52
CA VAL A 417 -15.57 24.93 -14.22
C VAL A 417 -16.03 24.12 -15.45
N VAL A 418 -17.09 23.32 -15.32
CA VAL A 418 -17.64 22.54 -16.44
C VAL A 418 -18.20 23.43 -17.54
N GLU A 419 -18.91 24.51 -17.18
CA GLU A 419 -19.44 25.48 -18.18
C GLU A 419 -18.28 26.17 -18.93
N ALA A 420 -17.20 26.57 -18.23
CA ALA A 420 -16.02 27.14 -18.85
C ALA A 420 -15.28 26.12 -19.75
N ALA A 421 -15.17 24.88 -19.31
CA ALA A 421 -14.57 23.79 -20.09
C ALA A 421 -15.33 23.53 -21.39
N LEU A 422 -16.64 23.37 -21.32
CA LEU A 422 -17.49 23.17 -22.49
C LEU A 422 -17.45 24.35 -23.47
N ALA A 423 -17.43 25.59 -22.96
CA ALA A 423 -17.30 26.79 -23.77
C ALA A 423 -16.01 26.83 -24.61
N ASN A 424 -14.94 26.23 -24.06
CA ASN A 424 -13.61 26.15 -24.66
C ASN A 424 -13.28 24.79 -25.31
N ASN A 425 -14.30 23.97 -25.58
CA ASN A 425 -14.21 22.65 -26.24
C ASN A 425 -13.38 21.61 -25.51
N TYR A 426 -13.35 21.67 -24.18
CA TYR A 426 -12.79 20.60 -23.35
C TYR A 426 -13.84 19.52 -23.08
N THR A 427 -13.41 18.27 -23.11
CA THR A 427 -14.12 17.14 -22.51
C THR A 427 -13.79 17.10 -21.03
N THR A 428 -14.78 16.88 -20.17
CA THR A 428 -14.56 16.78 -18.73
C THR A 428 -14.95 15.38 -18.21
N ILE A 429 -14.01 14.70 -17.58
CA ILE A 429 -14.28 13.48 -16.80
C ILE A 429 -14.37 13.88 -15.34
N ILE A 430 -15.52 13.64 -14.71
CA ILE A 430 -15.75 13.87 -13.28
C ILE A 430 -15.75 12.51 -12.58
N ILE A 431 -14.88 12.35 -11.59
CA ILE A 431 -14.72 11.12 -10.80
C ILE A 431 -14.50 11.44 -9.32
N ALA A 432 -14.48 10.41 -8.49
CA ALA A 432 -13.84 10.44 -7.19
C ALA A 432 -12.75 9.36 -7.13
N ASP A 433 -11.87 9.46 -6.17
CA ASP A 433 -10.76 8.51 -5.97
C ASP A 433 -11.08 7.44 -4.90
N HIS A 434 -12.02 7.72 -4.00
CA HIS A 434 -12.63 6.81 -3.03
C HIS A 434 -13.91 7.42 -2.47
N GLY A 435 -14.66 6.65 -1.67
CA GLY A 435 -15.81 7.15 -0.91
C GLY A 435 -15.41 7.60 0.49
N ASN A 436 -16.17 8.57 1.03
CA ASN A 436 -16.08 9.07 2.41
C ASN A 436 -17.44 9.69 2.82
N CYS A 437 -17.77 10.87 2.27
CA CYS A 437 -18.92 11.67 2.72
C CYS A 437 -20.29 11.11 2.30
N GLU A 438 -20.36 10.08 1.47
CA GLU A 438 -21.60 9.36 1.18
C GLU A 438 -22.02 8.43 2.34
N THR A 439 -21.16 8.25 3.36
CA THR A 439 -21.48 7.46 4.56
C THR A 439 -20.95 8.18 5.80
N MET A 440 -21.74 9.07 6.36
CA MET A 440 -21.38 9.89 7.52
C MET A 440 -21.82 9.29 8.86
N ILE A 441 -22.63 8.22 8.84
CA ILE A 441 -23.20 7.59 10.03
C ILE A 441 -22.97 6.09 9.97
N ASN A 442 -22.37 5.54 11.03
CA ASN A 442 -22.18 4.10 11.22
C ASN A 442 -23.51 3.38 11.54
N PRO A 443 -23.60 2.04 11.37
CA PRO A 443 -24.78 1.27 11.71
C PRO A 443 -25.24 1.39 13.17
N ASP A 444 -24.35 1.72 14.09
CA ASP A 444 -24.65 1.96 15.51
C ASP A 444 -25.11 3.40 15.81
N GLY A 445 -25.22 4.26 14.77
CA GLY A 445 -25.59 5.66 14.88
C GLY A 445 -24.47 6.62 15.25
N SER A 446 -23.25 6.13 15.44
CA SER A 446 -22.07 6.99 15.68
C SER A 446 -21.61 7.67 14.38
N PRO A 447 -20.92 8.83 14.43
CA PRO A 447 -20.33 9.44 13.25
C PRO A 447 -19.32 8.50 12.58
N ASN A 448 -19.37 8.37 11.26
CA ASN A 448 -18.31 7.75 10.47
C ASN A 448 -17.31 8.81 10.03
N THR A 449 -16.05 8.53 10.23
CA THR A 449 -14.91 9.39 9.82
C THR A 449 -13.94 8.67 8.90
N ALA A 450 -14.23 7.43 8.54
CA ALA A 450 -13.37 6.60 7.71
C ALA A 450 -13.84 6.62 6.24
N HIS A 451 -12.92 6.26 5.33
CA HIS A 451 -13.30 5.97 3.95
C HIS A 451 -14.23 4.77 3.86
N THR A 452 -14.79 4.55 2.69
CA THR A 452 -15.72 3.44 2.43
C THR A 452 -15.22 2.54 1.30
N THR A 453 -15.84 1.38 1.17
CA THR A 453 -15.65 0.49 0.01
C THR A 453 -16.72 0.70 -1.07
N ASN A 454 -17.55 1.74 -0.93
CA ASN A 454 -18.57 2.04 -1.91
C ASN A 454 -17.94 2.46 -3.25
N PRO A 455 -18.58 2.15 -4.38
CA PRO A 455 -18.12 2.64 -5.68
C PRO A 455 -18.26 4.16 -5.76
N VAL A 456 -17.49 4.75 -6.68
CA VAL A 456 -17.54 6.18 -6.96
C VAL A 456 -18.12 6.45 -8.35
N PRO A 457 -18.65 7.65 -8.63
CA PRO A 457 -19.16 7.97 -9.95
C PRO A 457 -18.03 8.21 -10.96
N ILE A 458 -18.33 7.96 -12.22
CA ILE A 458 -17.66 8.54 -13.39
C ILE A 458 -18.70 9.15 -14.30
N ILE A 459 -18.54 10.43 -14.66
CA ILE A 459 -19.43 11.17 -15.55
C ILE A 459 -18.58 11.74 -16.67
N LEU A 460 -18.96 11.47 -17.94
CA LEU A 460 -18.27 12.00 -19.12
C LEU A 460 -19.08 13.15 -19.70
N VAL A 461 -18.62 14.37 -19.46
CA VAL A 461 -19.23 15.60 -20.00
C VAL A 461 -18.53 15.96 -21.30
N ASP A 462 -19.19 15.64 -22.40
CA ASP A 462 -18.71 15.89 -23.77
C ASP A 462 -19.85 16.30 -24.66
N LYS A 463 -19.55 17.03 -25.74
CA LYS A 463 -20.54 17.42 -26.76
C LYS A 463 -21.03 16.22 -27.59
N ASP A 464 -20.17 15.22 -27.78
CA ASP A 464 -20.42 14.07 -28.68
C ASP A 464 -21.15 12.89 -27.99
N LEU A 465 -21.45 12.98 -26.71
CA LEU A 465 -22.20 11.98 -25.90
C LEU A 465 -21.78 10.52 -26.16
N LYS A 466 -20.47 10.24 -26.06
CA LYS A 466 -19.93 8.88 -26.16
C LYS A 466 -20.41 8.02 -24.99
N HIS A 467 -20.59 6.72 -25.22
CA HIS A 467 -20.93 5.80 -24.13
C HIS A 467 -19.75 5.56 -23.21
N ILE A 468 -20.05 5.30 -21.92
CA ILE A 468 -19.04 4.96 -20.90
C ILE A 468 -19.49 3.75 -20.08
N GLN A 469 -18.55 2.91 -19.68
CA GLN A 469 -18.82 1.70 -18.90
C GLN A 469 -18.18 1.77 -17.50
N ASN A 470 -18.59 0.85 -16.61
CA ASN A 470 -17.99 0.67 -15.30
C ASN A 470 -16.53 0.23 -15.43
N GLY A 471 -15.72 0.60 -14.43
CA GLY A 471 -14.30 0.25 -14.41
C GLY A 471 -13.64 0.44 -13.06
N VAL A 472 -12.34 0.68 -13.11
CA VAL A 472 -11.47 0.98 -11.96
C VAL A 472 -10.69 2.27 -12.21
N LEU A 473 -10.04 2.80 -11.18
CA LEU A 473 -9.28 4.07 -11.31
C LEU A 473 -8.15 3.99 -12.34
N GLY A 474 -7.53 2.81 -12.48
CA GLY A 474 -6.49 2.59 -13.50
C GLY A 474 -6.95 2.75 -14.95
N ASP A 475 -8.25 2.66 -15.22
CA ASP A 475 -8.81 2.82 -16.57
C ASP A 475 -8.88 4.29 -17.01
N ILE A 476 -8.72 5.25 -16.09
CA ILE A 476 -8.89 6.68 -16.40
C ILE A 476 -7.77 7.21 -17.31
N ALA A 477 -6.51 6.89 -17.07
CA ALA A 477 -5.43 7.32 -17.94
C ALA A 477 -5.57 6.78 -19.39
N PRO A 478 -5.82 5.47 -19.60
CA PRO A 478 -6.17 4.94 -20.93
C PRO A 478 -7.37 5.65 -21.58
N THR A 479 -8.41 5.96 -20.80
CA THR A 479 -9.60 6.67 -21.28
C THR A 479 -9.25 8.08 -21.75
N ILE A 480 -8.44 8.82 -20.98
CA ILE A 480 -7.97 10.16 -21.37
C ILE A 480 -7.13 10.11 -22.64
N LEU A 481 -6.18 9.17 -22.73
CA LEU A 481 -5.33 9.02 -23.91
C LEU A 481 -6.13 8.67 -25.16
N ASP A 482 -7.13 7.80 -25.04
CA ASP A 482 -8.05 7.44 -26.13
C ASP A 482 -8.85 8.65 -26.62
N LEU A 483 -9.43 9.45 -25.69
CA LEU A 483 -10.14 10.70 -26.03
C LEU A 483 -9.23 11.73 -26.70
N MET A 484 -7.93 11.74 -26.36
CA MET A 484 -6.94 12.64 -26.97
C MET A 484 -6.33 12.09 -28.27
N GLY A 485 -6.66 10.86 -28.69
CA GLY A 485 -6.07 10.19 -29.85
C GLY A 485 -4.59 9.87 -29.68
N ILE A 486 -4.14 9.63 -28.44
CA ILE A 486 -2.75 9.28 -28.09
C ILE A 486 -2.68 7.80 -27.76
N GLU A 487 -1.73 7.09 -28.36
CA GLU A 487 -1.53 5.66 -28.08
C GLU A 487 -1.05 5.44 -26.66
N LYS A 488 -1.71 4.53 -25.93
CA LYS A 488 -1.31 4.19 -24.56
C LYS A 488 -0.08 3.28 -24.55
N PRO A 489 0.86 3.45 -23.61
CA PRO A 489 2.00 2.54 -23.45
C PRO A 489 1.56 1.11 -23.08
N ALA A 490 2.35 0.12 -23.47
CA ALA A 490 2.07 -1.30 -23.18
C ALA A 490 1.99 -1.61 -21.66
N VAL A 491 2.70 -0.85 -20.83
CA VAL A 491 2.68 -0.99 -19.37
C VAL A 491 1.35 -0.53 -18.73
N MET A 492 0.56 0.28 -19.43
CA MET A 492 -0.80 0.61 -19.01
C MET A 492 -1.72 -0.56 -19.35
N THR A 493 -1.84 -1.51 -18.41
CA THR A 493 -2.61 -2.75 -18.59
C THR A 493 -4.12 -2.55 -18.53
N CYS A 494 -4.58 -1.44 -17.97
CA CYS A 494 -5.98 -1.04 -17.98
C CYS A 494 -6.40 -0.50 -19.38
N HIS A 495 -7.69 -0.25 -19.60
CA HIS A 495 -8.25 0.06 -20.91
C HIS A 495 -9.20 1.25 -20.88
N SER A 496 -9.51 1.80 -22.06
CA SER A 496 -10.49 2.88 -22.19
C SER A 496 -11.88 2.41 -21.77
N LEU A 497 -12.59 3.27 -21.05
CA LEU A 497 -13.98 3.05 -20.66
C LEU A 497 -14.98 3.61 -21.68
N VAL A 498 -14.50 4.35 -22.70
CA VAL A 498 -15.32 4.93 -23.75
C VAL A 498 -15.44 3.96 -24.92
N TYR A 499 -16.64 3.85 -25.50
CA TYR A 499 -16.94 3.01 -26.66
C TYR A 499 -18.05 3.57 -27.55
#